data_b939f82ed5ba4494126bbd55a4724067
#
_entry.id   b939f82ed5ba4494126bbd55a4724067
#
_cell.length_a   1.000
_cell.length_b   1.000
_cell.length_c   1.000
_cell.angle_alpha   90.00
_cell.angle_beta   90.00
_cell.angle_gamma   90.00
#
_symmetry.space_group_name_H-M   'P 1'
#
loop_
_entity.id
_entity.type
_entity.pdbx_description
1 polymer ?
#
loop_
_entity_poly.entity_id
_entity_poly.type
_entity_poly.pdbx_seq_one_letter_code
_entity_poly.pdbx_strand_id
1 'polypeptide(L)'
;ELEQVTTGCAVMVQGNLVQSQGGKQAVELAATALRVVGACPADTYPLAKKRHTLEYLRSLAHLRPRTNTIAAVARVRSQLAGAIHAFFQQQNFVYVQTPLITASDCEGAGELFRVTTLDLDNVSDIPKSEDSAAADYVQDIFGKPAF
;
A
#
# COMPACT_ATOMS: atom_id res chain seq x y z
N GLU A 1 24.01 12.55 21.73
CA GLU A 1 23.45 11.59 20.72
C GLU A 1 22.10 11.01 21.15
N LEU A 2 21.88 10.73 22.44
CA LEU A 2 20.57 10.19 22.90
C LEU A 2 19.39 11.13 22.67
N GLU A 3 19.61 12.43 22.71
CA GLU A 3 18.58 13.45 22.40
C GLU A 3 18.08 13.40 20.95
N GLN A 4 18.87 12.83 20.05
CA GLN A 4 18.51 12.65 18.64
C GLN A 4 17.77 11.33 18.38
N VAL A 5 17.63 10.47 19.37
CA VAL A 5 16.91 9.19 19.26
C VAL A 5 15.42 9.45 19.46
N THR A 6 14.75 9.77 18.40
CA THR A 6 13.32 10.08 18.35
C THR A 6 12.50 8.96 17.71
N THR A 7 11.18 9.01 17.85
CA THR A 7 10.29 8.04 17.19
C THR A 7 10.44 8.12 15.67
N GLY A 8 10.79 6.99 15.04
CA GLY A 8 10.95 6.90 13.60
C GLY A 8 12.39 7.08 13.09
N CYS A 9 13.34 7.51 13.93
CA CYS A 9 14.74 7.60 13.52
C CYS A 9 15.34 6.20 13.24
N ALA A 10 16.35 6.16 12.40
CA ALA A 10 17.14 4.97 12.15
C ALA A 10 18.45 5.01 12.95
N VAL A 11 18.72 3.94 13.68
CA VAL A 11 19.91 3.84 14.53
C VAL A 11 20.72 2.61 14.20
N MET A 12 22.02 2.68 14.38
CA MET A 12 22.94 1.56 14.43
C MET A 12 23.37 1.39 15.89
N VAL A 13 23.19 0.20 16.43
CA VAL A 13 23.51 -0.12 17.81
C VAL A 13 24.50 -1.26 17.85
N GLN A 14 25.57 -1.12 18.63
CA GLN A 14 26.52 -2.17 18.96
C GLN A 14 26.40 -2.48 20.45
N GLY A 15 26.48 -3.77 20.81
CA GLY A 15 26.36 -4.18 22.21
C GLY A 15 26.39 -5.69 22.39
N ASN A 16 26.13 -6.13 23.59
CA ASN A 16 26.09 -7.54 23.97
C ASN A 16 24.65 -8.02 24.14
N LEU A 17 24.35 -9.21 23.63
CA LEU A 17 23.08 -9.88 23.95
C LEU A 17 23.08 -10.36 25.37
N VAL A 18 22.09 -9.93 26.13
CA VAL A 18 21.89 -10.32 27.52
C VAL A 18 20.46 -10.84 27.71
N GLN A 19 20.26 -11.61 28.80
CA GLN A 19 18.91 -12.03 29.17
C GLN A 19 18.07 -10.79 29.51
N SER A 20 16.87 -10.70 28.94
CA SER A 20 15.97 -9.57 29.19
C SER A 20 15.43 -9.65 30.61
N GLN A 21 15.41 -8.50 31.28
CA GLN A 21 14.72 -8.35 32.56
C GLN A 21 13.21 -8.14 32.41
N GLY A 22 12.76 -7.86 31.15
CA GLY A 22 11.36 -7.65 30.81
C GLY A 22 10.65 -8.93 30.40
N GLY A 23 9.43 -9.17 30.90
CA GLY A 23 8.66 -10.39 30.62
C GLY A 23 8.13 -10.56 29.18
N LYS A 24 8.45 -9.66 28.25
CA LYS A 24 7.92 -9.67 26.85
C LYS A 24 8.89 -10.21 25.80
N GLN A 25 10.15 -10.41 26.16
CA GLN A 25 11.20 -10.91 25.27
C GLN A 25 12.22 -11.71 26.05
N ALA A 26 12.88 -12.68 25.43
CA ALA A 26 13.86 -13.53 26.07
C ALA A 26 15.23 -12.82 26.22
N VAL A 27 15.61 -12.02 25.25
CA VAL A 27 16.91 -11.34 25.18
C VAL A 27 16.74 -9.86 24.85
N GLU A 28 17.73 -9.07 25.25
CA GLU A 28 17.86 -7.66 24.89
C GLU A 28 19.31 -7.34 24.53
N LEU A 29 19.53 -6.23 23.82
CA LEU A 29 20.85 -5.75 23.47
C LEU A 29 21.29 -4.69 24.48
N ALA A 30 22.27 -5.02 25.33
CA ALA A 30 22.95 -4.06 26.19
C ALA A 30 23.89 -3.22 25.33
N ALA A 31 23.46 -2.03 24.97
CA ALA A 31 24.14 -1.16 24.03
C ALA A 31 25.46 -0.61 24.63
N THR A 32 26.56 -0.78 23.91
CA THR A 32 27.87 -0.16 24.20
C THR A 32 28.18 1.04 23.31
N ALA A 33 27.60 1.06 22.11
CA ALA A 33 27.68 2.20 21.19
C ALA A 33 26.35 2.35 20.44
N LEU A 34 26.01 3.62 20.12
CA LEU A 34 24.83 3.97 19.36
C LEU A 34 25.19 5.11 18.39
N ARG A 35 24.72 4.99 17.16
CA ARG A 35 24.85 6.03 16.14
C ARG A 35 23.51 6.25 15.45
N VAL A 36 23.07 7.50 15.33
CA VAL A 36 21.91 7.85 14.51
C VAL A 36 22.32 7.87 13.05
N VAL A 37 21.72 7.00 12.23
CA VAL A 37 21.98 6.87 10.78
C VAL A 37 21.02 7.73 9.99
N GLY A 38 19.77 7.84 10.46
CA GLY A 38 18.74 8.69 9.85
C GLY A 38 17.93 9.40 10.93
N ALA A 39 18.03 10.72 10.95
CA ALA A 39 17.25 11.55 11.88
C ALA A 39 15.74 11.54 11.49
N CYS A 40 14.89 11.66 12.49
CA CYS A 40 13.44 11.82 12.31
C CYS A 40 12.95 12.86 13.32
N PRO A 41 12.81 14.15 12.92
CA PRO A 41 12.39 15.20 13.83
C PRO A 41 11.00 14.88 14.42
N ALA A 42 10.90 14.98 15.75
CA ALA A 42 9.70 14.57 16.48
C ALA A 42 8.46 15.45 16.20
N ASP A 43 8.68 16.69 15.78
CA ASP A 43 7.67 17.67 15.41
C ASP A 43 7.05 17.42 14.03
N THR A 44 7.79 16.77 13.12
CA THR A 44 7.34 16.48 11.76
C THR A 44 6.85 15.06 11.59
N TYR A 45 7.26 14.12 12.46
CA TYR A 45 6.83 12.72 12.36
C TYR A 45 5.43 12.51 12.94
N PRO A 46 4.42 12.15 12.11
CA PRO A 46 3.02 12.20 12.51
C PRO A 46 2.58 11.07 13.44
N LEU A 47 3.35 9.97 13.54
CA LEU A 47 3.02 8.82 14.38
C LEU A 47 3.74 8.91 15.74
N ALA A 48 3.09 9.50 16.73
CA ALA A 48 3.58 9.49 18.10
C ALA A 48 3.29 8.14 18.80
N LYS A 49 3.99 7.87 19.91
CA LYS A 49 3.76 6.69 20.78
C LYS A 49 2.45 6.85 21.59
N LYS A 50 1.33 6.98 20.89
CA LYS A 50 -0.04 7.07 21.43
C LYS A 50 -1.02 6.35 20.54
N ARG A 51 -2.25 6.16 21.01
CA ARG A 51 -3.34 5.65 20.18
C ARG A 51 -3.78 6.73 19.19
N HIS A 52 -3.86 6.37 17.91
CA HIS A 52 -4.40 7.20 16.84
C HIS A 52 -5.78 6.69 16.41
N THR A 53 -6.67 7.60 15.99
CA THR A 53 -7.97 7.22 15.44
C THR A 53 -7.79 6.64 14.03
N LEU A 54 -8.75 5.82 13.59
CA LEU A 54 -8.71 5.24 12.24
C LEU A 54 -8.88 6.32 11.16
N GLU A 55 -9.64 7.38 11.43
CA GLU A 55 -9.81 8.54 10.54
C GLU A 55 -8.48 9.22 10.30
N TYR A 56 -7.74 9.52 11.36
CA TYR A 56 -6.40 10.10 11.27
C TYR A 56 -5.44 9.19 10.49
N LEU A 57 -5.48 7.88 10.75
CA LEU A 57 -4.63 6.92 10.06
C LEU A 57 -4.96 6.78 8.56
N ARG A 58 -6.18 7.10 8.12
CA ARG A 58 -6.51 7.14 6.69
C ARG A 58 -5.78 8.27 5.96
N SER A 59 -5.58 9.42 6.61
CA SER A 59 -4.79 10.52 6.03
C SER A 59 -3.30 10.21 5.95
N LEU A 60 -2.82 9.18 6.66
CA LEU A 60 -1.42 8.74 6.71
C LEU A 60 -1.25 7.35 6.08
N ALA A 61 -1.80 7.12 4.89
CA ALA A 61 -1.89 5.80 4.26
C ALA A 61 -0.54 5.07 4.17
N HIS A 62 0.54 5.79 3.86
CA HIS A 62 1.90 5.26 3.72
C HIS A 62 2.58 4.91 5.07
N LEU A 63 2.16 5.51 6.19
CA LEU A 63 2.73 5.27 7.52
C LEU A 63 1.86 4.41 8.43
N ARG A 64 0.54 4.35 8.19
CA ARG A 64 -0.40 3.61 9.05
C ARG A 64 -0.04 2.14 9.30
N PRO A 65 0.65 1.41 8.37
CA PRO A 65 1.06 0.02 8.63
C PRO A 65 2.06 -0.12 9.81
N ARG A 66 2.70 0.96 10.22
CA ARG A 66 3.58 0.99 11.40
C ARG A 66 2.81 0.95 12.73
N THR A 67 1.50 1.14 12.72
CA THR A 67 0.66 1.01 13.92
C THR A 67 0.26 -0.43 14.16
N ASN A 68 0.14 -0.83 15.43
CA ASN A 68 -0.15 -2.22 15.81
C ASN A 68 -1.46 -2.74 15.17
N THR A 69 -2.52 -1.92 15.18
CA THR A 69 -3.82 -2.31 14.64
C THR A 69 -3.76 -2.55 13.13
N ILE A 70 -3.23 -1.60 12.36
CA ILE A 70 -3.17 -1.74 10.90
C ILE A 70 -2.17 -2.82 10.49
N ALA A 71 -1.04 -2.94 11.20
CA ALA A 71 -0.09 -4.04 10.98
C ALA A 71 -0.74 -5.42 11.25
N ALA A 72 -1.54 -5.55 12.31
CA ALA A 72 -2.29 -6.78 12.59
C ALA A 72 -3.30 -7.09 11.48
N VAL A 73 -4.08 -6.11 11.05
CA VAL A 73 -5.02 -6.26 9.93
C VAL A 73 -4.29 -6.67 8.65
N ALA A 74 -3.15 -6.05 8.34
CA ALA A 74 -2.36 -6.41 7.15
C ALA A 74 -1.87 -7.86 7.20
N ARG A 75 -1.39 -8.33 8.37
CA ARG A 75 -0.99 -9.73 8.55
C ARG A 75 -2.16 -10.71 8.38
N VAL A 76 -3.32 -10.41 8.98
CA VAL A 76 -4.51 -11.24 8.83
C VAL A 76 -4.95 -11.32 7.37
N ARG A 77 -5.01 -10.19 6.67
CA ARG A 77 -5.35 -10.14 5.23
C ARG A 77 -4.38 -10.97 4.39
N SER A 78 -3.09 -10.85 4.65
CA SER A 78 -2.06 -11.62 3.94
C SER A 78 -2.24 -13.13 4.14
N GLN A 79 -2.43 -13.57 5.40
CA GLN A 79 -2.66 -14.98 5.70
C GLN A 79 -3.96 -15.51 5.08
N LEU A 80 -5.04 -14.72 5.13
CA LEU A 80 -6.32 -15.11 4.55
C LEU A 80 -6.24 -15.24 3.03
N ALA A 81 -5.60 -14.29 2.33
CA ALA A 81 -5.38 -14.39 0.89
C ALA A 81 -4.59 -15.66 0.52
N GLY A 82 -3.49 -15.92 1.24
CA GLY A 82 -2.71 -17.14 1.04
C GLY A 82 -3.51 -18.42 1.30
N ALA A 83 -4.34 -18.44 2.34
CA ALA A 83 -5.19 -19.58 2.65
C ALA A 83 -6.25 -19.87 1.56
N ILE A 84 -6.85 -18.82 0.99
CA ILE A 84 -7.80 -18.96 -0.12
C ILE A 84 -7.08 -19.57 -1.35
N HIS A 85 -5.91 -19.05 -1.72
CA HIS A 85 -5.14 -19.62 -2.83
C HIS A 85 -4.77 -21.08 -2.56
N ALA A 86 -4.27 -21.39 -1.37
CA ALA A 86 -3.89 -22.76 -1.01
C ALA A 86 -5.09 -23.71 -1.06
N PHE A 87 -6.25 -23.28 -0.55
CA PHE A 87 -7.47 -24.08 -0.60
C PHE A 87 -7.87 -24.45 -2.03
N PHE A 88 -7.95 -23.49 -2.94
CA PHE A 88 -8.33 -23.77 -4.32
C PHE A 88 -7.28 -24.61 -5.05
N GLN A 89 -6.00 -24.36 -4.84
CA GLN A 89 -4.91 -25.17 -5.44
C GLN A 89 -4.97 -26.64 -4.95
N GLN A 90 -5.26 -26.87 -3.66
CA GLN A 90 -5.45 -28.23 -3.13
C GLN A 90 -6.66 -28.95 -3.74
N GLN A 91 -7.63 -28.22 -4.25
CA GLN A 91 -8.76 -28.76 -4.99
C GLN A 91 -8.51 -28.87 -6.51
N ASN A 92 -7.26 -28.74 -6.94
CA ASN A 92 -6.82 -28.78 -8.35
C ASN A 92 -7.37 -27.64 -9.23
N PHE A 93 -7.73 -26.49 -8.65
CA PHE A 93 -8.02 -25.30 -9.42
C PHE A 93 -6.72 -24.63 -9.87
N VAL A 94 -6.71 -24.10 -11.09
CA VAL A 94 -5.59 -23.32 -11.63
C VAL A 94 -5.86 -21.83 -11.40
N TYR A 95 -4.90 -21.15 -10.80
CA TYR A 95 -4.96 -19.70 -10.66
C TYR A 95 -4.57 -19.03 -11.98
N VAL A 96 -5.53 -18.38 -12.62
CA VAL A 96 -5.34 -17.68 -13.90
C VAL A 96 -5.38 -16.17 -13.66
N GLN A 97 -4.40 -15.46 -14.16
CA GLN A 97 -4.37 -13.99 -14.16
C GLN A 97 -4.90 -13.48 -15.50
N THR A 98 -6.14 -13.00 -15.49
CA THR A 98 -6.73 -12.33 -16.65
C THR A 98 -6.39 -10.84 -16.64
N PRO A 99 -6.37 -10.15 -17.82
CA PRO A 99 -6.20 -8.71 -17.87
C PRO A 99 -7.27 -7.99 -17.03
N LEU A 100 -6.84 -6.98 -16.26
CA LEU A 100 -7.74 -6.13 -15.48
C LEU A 100 -8.38 -5.05 -16.34
N ILE A 101 -7.65 -4.54 -17.35
CA ILE A 101 -8.14 -3.56 -18.31
C ILE A 101 -8.62 -4.32 -19.54
N THR A 102 -9.86 -4.10 -19.91
CA THR A 102 -10.51 -4.81 -21.03
C THR A 102 -11.34 -3.84 -21.88
N ALA A 103 -11.54 -4.19 -23.12
CA ALA A 103 -12.49 -3.49 -24.00
C ALA A 103 -13.83 -4.22 -24.10
N SER A 104 -14.06 -5.26 -23.27
CA SER A 104 -15.27 -6.07 -23.27
C SER A 104 -15.95 -5.99 -21.91
N ASP A 105 -17.22 -5.60 -21.92
CA ASP A 105 -18.13 -5.80 -20.77
C ASP A 105 -18.83 -7.15 -20.94
N CYS A 106 -18.42 -8.14 -20.15
CA CYS A 106 -18.90 -9.52 -20.29
C CYS A 106 -20.33 -9.70 -19.78
N GLU A 107 -20.77 -8.92 -18.80
CA GLU A 107 -22.05 -9.10 -18.12
C GLU A 107 -23.04 -7.98 -18.39
N GLY A 108 -22.58 -6.79 -18.79
CA GLY A 108 -23.42 -5.61 -19.03
C GLY A 108 -24.18 -5.11 -17.79
N ALA A 109 -23.80 -5.57 -16.61
CA ALA A 109 -24.59 -5.44 -15.39
C ALA A 109 -24.09 -4.37 -14.42
N GLY A 110 -23.01 -3.67 -14.74
CA GLY A 110 -22.38 -2.72 -13.82
C GLY A 110 -21.87 -1.45 -14.49
N GLU A 111 -21.63 -0.44 -13.67
CA GLU A 111 -20.87 0.74 -14.08
C GLU A 111 -19.38 0.39 -14.12
N LEU A 112 -18.76 0.51 -15.28
CA LEU A 112 -17.34 0.30 -15.48
C LEU A 112 -16.58 1.63 -15.38
N PHE A 113 -15.43 1.59 -14.73
CA PHE A 113 -14.50 2.73 -14.74
C PHE A 113 -13.81 2.80 -16.09
N ARG A 114 -13.92 3.95 -16.75
CA ARG A 114 -13.22 4.18 -18.02
C ARG A 114 -11.73 4.33 -17.78
N VAL A 115 -10.92 3.60 -18.56
CA VAL A 115 -9.47 3.73 -18.62
C VAL A 115 -9.10 4.33 -19.96
N THR A 116 -8.36 5.45 -19.97
CA THR A 116 -8.01 6.17 -21.19
C THR A 116 -6.67 6.88 -21.03
N THR A 117 -5.96 7.05 -22.12
CA THR A 117 -4.75 7.89 -22.24
C THR A 117 -5.06 9.26 -22.84
N LEU A 118 -6.31 9.53 -23.19
CA LEU A 118 -6.74 10.84 -23.68
C LEU A 118 -6.56 11.90 -22.58
N ASP A 119 -6.12 13.09 -22.96
CA ASP A 119 -5.92 14.21 -22.02
C ASP A 119 -7.27 14.79 -21.59
N LEU A 120 -7.74 14.36 -20.43
CA LEU A 120 -9.01 14.82 -19.85
C LEU A 120 -8.94 16.23 -19.26
N ASP A 121 -7.73 16.80 -19.07
CA ASP A 121 -7.57 18.18 -18.60
C ASP A 121 -7.79 19.19 -19.75
N ASN A 122 -7.58 18.74 -21.00
CA ASN A 122 -7.78 19.53 -22.22
C ASN A 122 -8.88 18.90 -23.11
N VAL A 123 -10.10 18.88 -22.61
CA VAL A 123 -11.26 18.22 -23.26
C VAL A 123 -11.52 18.73 -24.68
N SER A 124 -11.18 20.01 -24.97
CA SER A 124 -11.30 20.60 -26.31
C SER A 124 -10.43 19.91 -27.36
N ASP A 125 -9.32 19.34 -26.95
CA ASP A 125 -8.31 18.73 -27.80
C ASP A 125 -8.52 17.23 -28.00
N ILE A 126 -9.52 16.64 -27.31
CA ILE A 126 -9.89 15.24 -27.48
C ILE A 126 -10.48 15.07 -28.92
N PRO A 127 -9.89 14.14 -29.71
CA PRO A 127 -10.43 13.81 -31.00
C PRO A 127 -11.90 13.38 -30.94
N LYS A 128 -12.71 13.83 -31.89
CA LYS A 128 -14.12 13.47 -31.98
C LYS A 128 -14.34 12.51 -33.13
N SER A 129 -15.26 11.57 -32.96
CA SER A 129 -15.70 10.67 -34.01
C SER A 129 -16.33 11.47 -35.15
N GLU A 130 -16.07 11.09 -36.40
CA GLU A 130 -16.63 11.75 -37.59
C GLU A 130 -18.18 11.72 -37.62
N ASP A 131 -18.76 10.67 -37.06
CA ASP A 131 -20.21 10.43 -37.07
C ASP A 131 -20.94 10.94 -35.83
N SER A 132 -20.23 11.41 -34.80
CA SER A 132 -20.84 11.82 -33.54
C SER A 132 -19.98 12.83 -32.78
N ALA A 133 -20.58 13.50 -31.79
CA ALA A 133 -19.84 14.38 -30.88
C ALA A 133 -19.06 13.60 -29.77
N ALA A 134 -19.08 12.27 -29.82
CA ALA A 134 -18.38 11.43 -28.88
C ALA A 134 -16.86 11.44 -29.11
N ALA A 135 -16.09 11.15 -28.06
CA ALA A 135 -14.64 11.02 -28.15
C ALA A 135 -14.25 9.89 -29.11
N ASP A 136 -13.23 10.15 -29.94
CA ASP A 136 -12.62 9.15 -30.80
C ASP A 136 -11.51 8.43 -30.02
N TYR A 137 -11.64 7.12 -29.87
CA TYR A 137 -10.72 6.26 -29.15
C TYR A 137 -9.71 5.53 -30.05
N VAL A 138 -9.62 5.88 -31.36
CA VAL A 138 -8.73 5.17 -32.31
C VAL A 138 -7.25 5.22 -31.85
N GLN A 139 -6.83 6.29 -31.18
CA GLN A 139 -5.48 6.45 -30.65
C GLN A 139 -5.35 6.07 -29.16
N ASP A 140 -6.41 5.60 -28.53
CA ASP A 140 -6.39 5.18 -27.14
C ASP A 140 -5.90 3.72 -26.97
N ILE A 141 -5.83 3.22 -25.75
CA ILE A 141 -5.16 1.96 -25.31
C ILE A 141 -5.43 0.77 -26.24
N PHE A 142 -6.67 0.56 -26.68
CA PHE A 142 -7.04 -0.56 -27.56
C PHE A 142 -7.66 -0.09 -28.89
N GLY A 143 -7.54 1.18 -29.25
CA GLY A 143 -8.25 1.75 -30.40
C GLY A 143 -9.77 1.77 -30.25
N LYS A 144 -10.27 1.60 -29.02
CA LYS A 144 -11.69 1.58 -28.64
C LYS A 144 -11.82 1.82 -27.11
N PRO A 145 -13.04 2.15 -26.62
CA PRO A 145 -13.24 2.34 -25.18
C PRO A 145 -12.70 1.16 -24.35
N ALA A 146 -11.93 1.46 -23.30
CA ALA A 146 -11.40 0.51 -22.35
C ALA A 146 -11.97 0.77 -20.95
N PHE A 147 -12.05 -0.30 -20.13
CA PHE A 147 -12.63 -0.32 -18.81
C PHE A 147 -11.77 -1.12 -17.84
#